data_782b902f91d00a2a13ea147cafcd3944
#
_entry.id   782b902f91d00a2a13ea147cafcd3944
#
_cell.length_a   1.000
_cell.length_b   1.000
_cell.length_c   1.000
_cell.angle_alpha   90.00
_cell.angle_beta   90.00
_cell.angle_gamma   90.00
#
_symmetry.space_group_name_H-M   'P 1'
#
loop_
_entity.id
_entity.type
_entity.pdbx_description
1 polymer ?
#
loop_
_entity_poly.entity_id
_entity_poly.type
_entity_poly.pdbx_seq_one_letter_code
_entity_poly.pdbx_strand_id
1 'polypeptide(L)'
;MILGAQLYTVRDYMKNEEDFARTMERIAKIGYKYVQVSGIGDVSAQAIAKAVKDTGLKVILTHTNGDRILHETEKVIEEHELFGCDGIGIGGIFNYKPWGPEGFKRFADDFAPAIEKITKAGKKFLYHNHKFEFERCEDKRLFLDYIMNASPDLMLTFDTYWAQAGGADPAAAITKYAPKIF
;
A
#
# COMPACT_ATOMS: atom_id res chain seq x y z
N MET A 1 5.94 8.39 17.62
CA MET A 1 5.69 7.17 16.80
C MET A 1 4.19 7.00 16.68
N ILE A 2 3.67 6.83 15.49
CA ILE A 2 2.26 6.53 15.22
C ILE A 2 2.11 5.02 15.13
N LEU A 3 1.13 4.45 15.86
CA LEU A 3 0.79 3.03 15.82
C LEU A 3 -0.57 2.87 15.17
N GLY A 4 -0.64 2.05 14.13
CA GLY A 4 -1.87 1.71 13.40
C GLY A 4 -2.11 0.22 13.33
N ALA A 5 -3.36 -0.19 13.05
CA ALA A 5 -3.71 -1.57 12.79
C ALA A 5 -3.71 -1.85 11.26
N GLN A 6 -2.98 -2.88 10.86
CA GLN A 6 -3.01 -3.39 9.49
C GLN A 6 -4.20 -4.35 9.35
N LEU A 7 -5.22 -3.94 8.57
CA LEU A 7 -6.51 -4.66 8.52
C LEU A 7 -6.42 -6.04 7.85
N TYR A 8 -5.40 -6.28 7.02
CA TYR A 8 -5.19 -7.61 6.45
C TYR A 8 -5.09 -8.71 7.50
N THR A 9 -4.61 -8.37 8.71
CA THR A 9 -4.49 -9.32 9.84
C THR A 9 -5.84 -9.82 10.35
N VAL A 10 -6.90 -9.07 10.10
CA VAL A 10 -8.28 -9.36 10.51
C VAL A 10 -9.24 -9.50 9.31
N ARG A 11 -8.71 -9.70 8.11
CA ARG A 11 -9.45 -9.77 6.83
C ARG A 11 -10.62 -10.75 6.82
N ASP A 12 -10.55 -11.80 7.63
CA ASP A 12 -11.61 -12.80 7.70
C ASP A 12 -12.89 -12.29 8.38
N TYR A 13 -12.79 -11.16 9.09
CA TYR A 13 -13.88 -10.47 9.76
C TYR A 13 -14.39 -9.22 9.02
N MET A 14 -14.05 -9.07 7.71
CA MET A 14 -14.37 -7.87 6.92
C MET A 14 -14.80 -8.24 5.50
N LYS A 15 -15.74 -9.17 5.38
CA LYS A 15 -16.18 -9.70 4.08
C LYS A 15 -17.23 -8.84 3.37
N ASN A 16 -17.92 -8.00 4.11
CA ASN A 16 -18.96 -7.06 3.63
C ASN A 16 -18.94 -5.78 4.50
N GLU A 17 -19.78 -4.82 4.15
CA GLU A 17 -19.84 -3.52 4.81
C GLU A 17 -20.21 -3.58 6.30
N GLU A 18 -21.15 -4.47 6.68
CA GLU A 18 -21.55 -4.65 8.07
C GLU A 18 -20.41 -5.23 8.93
N ASP A 19 -19.75 -6.27 8.43
CA ASP A 19 -18.60 -6.89 9.07
C ASP A 19 -17.42 -5.91 9.19
N PHE A 20 -17.20 -5.11 8.15
CA PHE A 20 -16.19 -4.05 8.15
C PHE A 20 -16.47 -3.01 9.23
N ALA A 21 -17.69 -2.45 9.28
CA ALA A 21 -18.08 -1.45 10.29
C ALA A 21 -17.90 -1.99 11.71
N ARG A 22 -18.38 -3.20 11.99
CA ARG A 22 -18.24 -3.88 13.28
C ARG A 22 -16.76 -4.09 13.67
N THR A 23 -15.91 -4.45 12.69
CA THR A 23 -14.48 -4.65 12.94
C THR A 23 -13.77 -3.32 13.22
N MET A 24 -14.10 -2.25 12.49
CA MET A 24 -13.58 -0.91 12.73
C MET A 24 -13.94 -0.42 14.15
N GLU A 25 -15.16 -0.64 14.61
CA GLU A 25 -15.57 -0.33 15.99
C GLU A 25 -14.71 -1.08 17.03
N ARG A 26 -14.47 -2.37 16.80
CA ARG A 26 -13.65 -3.20 17.69
C ARG A 26 -12.21 -2.67 17.77
N ILE A 27 -11.62 -2.32 16.61
CA ILE A 27 -10.27 -1.76 16.51
C ILE A 27 -10.19 -0.43 17.27
N ALA A 28 -11.19 0.45 17.12
CA ALA A 28 -11.27 1.71 17.86
C ALA A 28 -11.39 1.48 19.38
N LYS A 29 -12.21 0.50 19.81
CA LYS A 29 -12.36 0.13 21.24
C LYS A 29 -11.08 -0.43 21.86
N ILE A 30 -10.23 -1.12 21.08
CA ILE A 30 -8.89 -1.58 21.50
C ILE A 30 -7.96 -0.38 21.76
N GLY A 31 -8.21 0.77 21.14
CA GLY A 31 -7.45 2.00 21.35
C GLY A 31 -6.61 2.46 20.17
N TYR A 32 -6.65 1.75 19.05
CA TYR A 32 -6.00 2.23 17.82
C TYR A 32 -6.63 3.56 17.36
N LYS A 33 -5.81 4.38 16.69
CA LYS A 33 -6.25 5.65 16.09
C LYS A 33 -6.08 5.64 14.57
N TYR A 34 -5.24 4.75 14.06
CA TYR A 34 -4.87 4.66 12.67
C TYR A 34 -5.06 3.25 12.15
N VAL A 35 -5.44 3.14 10.89
CA VAL A 35 -5.58 1.85 10.18
C VAL A 35 -4.98 1.93 8.79
N GLN A 36 -4.48 0.80 8.32
CA GLN A 36 -4.21 0.55 6.91
C GLN A 36 -5.33 -0.33 6.37
N VAL A 37 -6.06 0.15 5.36
CA VAL A 37 -7.13 -0.63 4.71
C VAL A 37 -6.51 -1.57 3.68
N SER A 38 -6.62 -2.87 3.95
CA SER A 38 -6.06 -3.93 3.11
C SER A 38 -6.81 -5.25 3.32
N GLY A 39 -7.06 -5.99 2.25
CA GLY A 39 -7.69 -7.31 2.31
C GLY A 39 -9.16 -7.28 2.77
N ILE A 40 -9.84 -6.18 2.54
CA ILE A 40 -11.28 -6.06 2.80
C ILE A 40 -12.07 -6.73 1.68
N GLY A 41 -13.30 -7.18 1.98
CA GLY A 41 -14.23 -7.73 1.00
C GLY A 41 -14.89 -6.67 0.13
N ASP A 42 -16.15 -6.92 -0.24
CA ASP A 42 -16.94 -5.95 -1.03
C ASP A 42 -17.44 -4.82 -0.11
N VAL A 43 -16.60 -3.79 0.02
CA VAL A 43 -16.83 -2.63 0.88
C VAL A 43 -16.64 -1.36 0.06
N SER A 44 -17.70 -0.56 -0.05
CA SER A 44 -17.68 0.69 -0.78
C SER A 44 -16.86 1.79 -0.09
N ALA A 45 -16.38 2.77 -0.86
CA ALA A 45 -15.70 3.94 -0.31
C ALA A 45 -16.60 4.73 0.66
N GLN A 46 -17.91 4.75 0.41
CA GLN A 46 -18.92 5.37 1.28
C GLN A 46 -19.00 4.65 2.63
N ALA A 47 -18.96 3.32 2.64
CA ALA A 47 -18.95 2.54 3.88
C ALA A 47 -17.65 2.75 4.66
N ILE A 48 -16.50 2.85 3.98
CA ILE A 48 -15.22 3.20 4.62
C ILE A 48 -15.33 4.59 5.27
N ALA A 49 -15.78 5.60 4.52
CA ALA A 49 -15.94 6.96 5.02
C ALA A 49 -16.88 7.04 6.22
N LYS A 50 -18.00 6.30 6.17
CA LYS A 50 -18.94 6.20 7.30
C LYS A 50 -18.27 5.59 8.52
N ALA A 51 -17.58 4.47 8.38
CA ALA A 51 -16.90 3.80 9.49
C ALA A 51 -15.80 4.68 10.11
N VAL A 52 -15.03 5.40 9.28
CA VAL A 52 -14.04 6.40 9.73
C VAL A 52 -14.72 7.48 10.57
N LYS A 53 -15.83 8.05 10.08
CA LYS A 53 -16.60 9.07 10.80
C LYS A 53 -17.15 8.56 12.14
N ASP A 54 -17.74 7.37 12.12
CA ASP A 54 -18.42 6.80 13.31
C ASP A 54 -17.43 6.37 14.39
N THR A 55 -16.22 5.93 14.02
CA THR A 55 -15.20 5.41 14.95
C THR A 55 -14.12 6.41 15.33
N GLY A 56 -13.94 7.48 14.56
CA GLY A 56 -12.83 8.42 14.71
C GLY A 56 -11.46 7.86 14.32
N LEU A 57 -11.42 6.65 13.72
CA LEU A 57 -10.20 6.09 13.14
C LEU A 57 -9.78 6.89 11.90
N LYS A 58 -8.49 6.90 11.60
CA LYS A 58 -7.94 7.52 10.39
C LYS A 58 -7.31 6.45 9.50
N VAL A 59 -7.67 6.44 8.22
CA VAL A 59 -7.00 5.62 7.21
C VAL A 59 -5.74 6.35 6.77
N ILE A 60 -4.56 5.74 6.95
CA ILE A 60 -3.27 6.34 6.55
C ILE A 60 -2.84 5.89 5.17
N LEU A 61 -3.14 4.66 4.80
CA LEU A 61 -2.89 4.13 3.46
C LEU A 61 -3.81 2.94 3.17
N THR A 62 -3.92 2.58 1.89
CA THR A 62 -4.65 1.40 1.44
C THR A 62 -3.74 0.43 0.70
N HIS A 63 -4.20 -0.81 0.51
CA HIS A 63 -3.76 -1.66 -0.60
C HIS A 63 -4.93 -1.77 -1.58
N THR A 64 -4.86 -0.99 -2.64
CA THR A 64 -5.84 -0.93 -3.73
C THR A 64 -5.43 -1.90 -4.84
N ASN A 65 -6.42 -2.48 -5.53
CA ASN A 65 -6.15 -3.33 -6.69
C ASN A 65 -5.39 -2.54 -7.77
N GLY A 66 -4.28 -3.12 -8.27
CA GLY A 66 -3.42 -2.46 -9.26
C GLY A 66 -4.13 -2.13 -10.56
N ASP A 67 -5.04 -3.00 -11.04
CA ASP A 67 -5.80 -2.75 -12.27
C ASP A 67 -6.74 -1.55 -12.10
N ARG A 68 -7.33 -1.37 -10.92
CA ARG A 68 -8.12 -0.17 -10.62
C ARG A 68 -7.28 1.10 -10.63
N ILE A 69 -6.06 1.03 -10.07
CA ILE A 69 -5.14 2.18 -10.08
C ILE A 69 -4.77 2.55 -11.51
N LEU A 70 -4.51 1.56 -12.37
CA LEU A 70 -4.15 1.79 -13.78
C LEU A 70 -5.30 2.35 -14.62
N HIS A 71 -6.52 1.83 -14.44
CA HIS A 71 -7.62 2.09 -15.37
C HIS A 71 -8.71 3.03 -14.82
N GLU A 72 -8.75 3.24 -13.50
CA GLU A 72 -9.72 4.06 -12.79
C GLU A 72 -9.04 5.05 -11.83
N THR A 73 -7.84 5.57 -12.19
CA THR A 73 -6.99 6.38 -11.30
C THR A 73 -7.75 7.53 -10.64
N GLU A 74 -8.52 8.30 -11.41
CA GLU A 74 -9.27 9.44 -10.91
C GLU A 74 -10.31 9.02 -9.87
N LYS A 75 -11.05 7.94 -10.15
CA LYS A 75 -12.05 7.39 -9.23
C LYS A 75 -11.39 6.90 -7.93
N VAL A 76 -10.23 6.24 -8.03
CA VAL A 76 -9.45 5.83 -6.85
C VAL A 76 -9.03 7.05 -6.02
N ILE A 77 -8.61 8.15 -6.66
CA ILE A 77 -8.27 9.40 -5.98
C ILE A 77 -9.50 9.97 -5.25
N GLU A 78 -10.65 10.09 -5.93
CA GLU A 78 -11.91 10.58 -5.35
C GLU A 78 -12.36 9.74 -4.15
N GLU A 79 -12.28 8.42 -4.24
CA GLU A 79 -12.59 7.52 -3.13
C GLU A 79 -11.68 7.78 -1.90
N HIS A 80 -10.37 7.99 -2.13
CA HIS A 80 -9.42 8.30 -1.06
C HIS A 80 -9.64 9.69 -0.45
N GLU A 81 -10.13 10.64 -1.22
CA GLU A 81 -10.58 11.94 -0.70
C GLU A 81 -11.79 11.79 0.21
N LEU A 82 -12.75 10.96 -0.20
CA LEU A 82 -14.00 10.75 0.55
C LEU A 82 -13.75 10.24 1.98
N PHE A 83 -12.80 9.34 2.18
CA PHE A 83 -12.45 8.83 3.52
C PHE A 83 -11.16 9.44 4.11
N GLY A 84 -10.63 10.51 3.48
CA GLY A 84 -9.54 11.31 4.03
C GLY A 84 -8.20 10.56 4.10
N CYS A 85 -7.84 9.80 3.06
CA CYS A 85 -6.59 9.03 3.00
C CYS A 85 -5.65 9.60 1.92
N ASP A 86 -4.39 9.82 2.28
CA ASP A 86 -3.38 10.33 1.34
C ASP A 86 -2.52 9.24 0.72
N GLY A 87 -2.50 8.04 1.30
CA GLY A 87 -1.70 6.93 0.84
C GLY A 87 -2.49 5.94 -0.03
N ILE A 88 -2.22 5.91 -1.35
CA ILE A 88 -2.77 4.95 -2.30
C ILE A 88 -1.69 3.92 -2.57
N GLY A 89 -1.83 2.70 -2.07
CA GLY A 89 -0.82 1.66 -2.20
C GLY A 89 -1.25 0.47 -3.03
N ILE A 90 -0.26 -0.27 -3.52
CA ILE A 90 -0.45 -1.61 -4.09
C ILE A 90 0.22 -2.66 -3.22
N GLY A 91 -0.39 -3.86 -3.16
CA GLY A 91 0.12 -4.98 -2.38
C GLY A 91 1.26 -5.75 -3.05
N GLY A 92 1.65 -5.40 -4.28
CA GLY A 92 2.74 -6.04 -5.02
C GLY A 92 2.53 -6.04 -6.53
N ILE A 93 3.54 -6.53 -7.26
CA ILE A 93 3.60 -6.54 -8.74
C ILE A 93 3.62 -7.97 -9.31
N PHE A 94 2.74 -8.83 -8.80
CA PHE A 94 2.73 -10.26 -9.17
C PHE A 94 2.49 -10.54 -10.66
N ASN A 95 1.87 -9.59 -11.38
CA ASN A 95 1.57 -9.69 -12.82
C ASN A 95 2.76 -9.29 -13.72
N TYR A 96 3.86 -8.78 -13.16
CA TYR A 96 5.03 -8.28 -13.92
C TYR A 96 6.15 -9.33 -14.06
N LYS A 97 5.80 -10.60 -14.07
CA LYS A 97 6.75 -11.69 -14.33
C LYS A 97 7.20 -11.70 -15.82
N PRO A 98 8.42 -12.16 -16.12
CA PRO A 98 9.45 -12.57 -15.17
C PRO A 98 9.96 -11.36 -14.36
N TRP A 99 10.22 -11.57 -13.07
CA TRP A 99 10.82 -10.54 -12.24
C TRP A 99 12.26 -10.30 -12.62
N GLY A 100 12.62 -9.04 -12.79
CA GLY A 100 13.93 -8.60 -13.25
C GLY A 100 13.81 -7.23 -13.89
N PRO A 101 14.92 -6.68 -14.42
CA PRO A 101 14.95 -5.30 -14.96
C PRO A 101 13.85 -4.99 -15.98
N GLU A 102 13.54 -5.92 -16.90
CA GLU A 102 12.49 -5.73 -17.90
C GLU A 102 11.08 -5.71 -17.29
N GLY A 103 10.79 -6.63 -16.35
CA GLY A 103 9.51 -6.66 -15.64
C GLY A 103 9.31 -5.39 -14.80
N PHE A 104 10.35 -4.94 -14.10
CA PHE A 104 10.31 -3.71 -13.32
C PHE A 104 10.19 -2.47 -14.18
N LYS A 105 10.82 -2.48 -15.39
CA LYS A 105 10.62 -1.41 -16.36
C LYS A 105 9.18 -1.34 -16.85
N ARG A 106 8.56 -2.48 -17.18
CA ARG A 106 7.13 -2.50 -17.57
C ARG A 106 6.25 -1.95 -16.46
N PHE A 107 6.47 -2.37 -15.21
CA PHE A 107 5.77 -1.80 -14.06
C PHE A 107 5.92 -0.27 -14.00
N ALA A 108 7.16 0.23 -14.15
CA ALA A 108 7.43 1.66 -14.14
C ALA A 108 6.68 2.40 -15.25
N ASP A 109 6.75 1.89 -16.47
CA ASP A 109 6.11 2.50 -17.64
C ASP A 109 4.57 2.50 -17.50
N ASP A 110 3.97 1.39 -17.07
CA ASP A 110 2.52 1.25 -16.92
C ASP A 110 1.96 2.14 -15.81
N PHE A 111 2.65 2.23 -14.67
CA PHE A 111 2.17 3.01 -13.52
C PHE A 111 2.55 4.49 -13.56
N ALA A 112 3.48 4.91 -14.44
CA ALA A 112 3.91 6.31 -14.50
C ALA A 112 2.76 7.32 -14.65
N PRO A 113 1.76 7.11 -15.53
CA PRO A 113 0.64 8.04 -15.65
C PRO A 113 -0.23 8.10 -14.38
N ALA A 114 -0.45 6.96 -13.72
CA ALA A 114 -1.21 6.90 -12.47
C ALA A 114 -0.46 7.59 -11.32
N ILE A 115 0.86 7.34 -11.20
CA ILE A 115 1.71 8.00 -10.20
C ILE A 115 1.66 9.52 -10.37
N GLU A 116 1.77 10.02 -11.60
CA GLU A 116 1.71 11.45 -11.89
C GLU A 116 0.37 12.06 -11.46
N LYS A 117 -0.77 11.41 -11.79
CA LYS A 117 -2.11 11.87 -11.40
C LYS A 117 -2.28 11.89 -9.87
N ILE A 118 -1.87 10.81 -9.20
CA ILE A 118 -1.93 10.67 -7.74
C ILE A 118 -1.10 11.77 -7.07
N THR A 119 0.12 12.02 -7.55
CA THR A 119 1.01 13.07 -7.03
C THR A 119 0.44 14.46 -7.26
N LYS A 120 -0.12 14.75 -8.45
CA LYS A 120 -0.79 16.02 -8.75
C LYS A 120 -2.01 16.28 -7.86
N ALA A 121 -2.70 15.22 -7.43
CA ALA A 121 -3.80 15.31 -6.47
C ALA A 121 -3.32 15.47 -5.01
N GLY A 122 -2.02 15.64 -4.77
CA GLY A 122 -1.44 15.81 -3.44
C GLY A 122 -1.33 14.51 -2.63
N LYS A 123 -1.61 13.37 -3.25
CA LYS A 123 -1.53 12.05 -2.61
C LYS A 123 -0.21 11.34 -2.88
N LYS A 124 0.04 10.22 -2.23
CA LYS A 124 1.24 9.40 -2.36
C LYS A 124 0.90 8.05 -2.94
N PHE A 125 1.67 7.62 -3.94
CA PHE A 125 1.60 6.25 -4.44
C PHE A 125 2.63 5.37 -3.71
N LEU A 126 2.18 4.24 -3.16
CA LEU A 126 2.99 3.39 -2.29
C LEU A 126 3.11 1.97 -2.82
N TYR A 127 4.32 1.44 -2.75
CA TYR A 127 4.62 0.05 -3.03
C TYR A 127 4.83 -0.73 -1.73
N HIS A 128 4.26 -1.92 -1.61
CA HIS A 128 4.49 -2.82 -0.48
C HIS A 128 5.42 -3.97 -0.89
N ASN A 129 6.50 -4.17 -0.14
CA ASN A 129 7.45 -5.24 -0.42
C ASN A 129 7.05 -6.57 0.21
N HIS A 130 7.43 -7.65 -0.48
CA HIS A 130 7.46 -9.02 0.01
C HIS A 130 8.92 -9.53 0.07
N LYS A 131 9.10 -10.84 0.16
CA LYS A 131 10.43 -11.45 0.24
C LYS A 131 11.20 -11.43 -1.08
N PHE A 132 10.51 -11.54 -2.21
CA PHE A 132 11.16 -11.68 -3.51
C PHE A 132 11.87 -10.39 -3.97
N GLU A 133 11.46 -9.22 -3.46
CA GLU A 133 12.13 -7.95 -3.77
C GLU A 133 13.52 -7.85 -3.17
N PHE A 134 13.89 -8.75 -2.25
CA PHE A 134 15.23 -8.87 -1.69
C PHE A 134 16.11 -9.86 -2.47
N GLU A 135 15.60 -10.49 -3.54
CA GLU A 135 16.42 -11.19 -4.51
C GLU A 135 17.29 -10.21 -5.31
N ARG A 136 18.35 -10.74 -5.94
CA ARG A 136 19.31 -9.92 -6.69
C ARG A 136 19.23 -10.19 -8.17
N CYS A 137 19.33 -9.12 -8.95
CA CYS A 137 19.65 -9.20 -10.38
C CYS A 137 21.08 -9.64 -10.61
N GLU A 138 21.44 -9.91 -11.87
CA GLU A 138 22.81 -10.28 -12.28
C GLU A 138 23.85 -9.23 -11.89
N ASP A 139 23.48 -7.95 -11.88
CA ASP A 139 24.32 -6.83 -11.45
C ASP A 139 24.38 -6.66 -9.91
N LYS A 140 23.87 -7.63 -9.15
CA LYS A 140 23.84 -7.69 -7.70
C LYS A 140 22.94 -6.67 -7.00
N ARG A 141 22.25 -5.79 -7.71
CA ARG A 141 21.21 -4.91 -7.13
C ARG A 141 20.00 -5.73 -6.72
N LEU A 142 19.35 -5.31 -5.63
CA LEU A 142 18.08 -5.90 -5.20
C LEU A 142 16.96 -5.56 -6.19
N PHE A 143 15.98 -6.42 -6.32
CA PHE A 143 14.76 -6.12 -7.07
C PHE A 143 14.08 -4.86 -6.52
N LEU A 144 14.08 -4.68 -5.19
CA LEU A 144 13.54 -3.47 -4.56
C LEU A 144 14.25 -2.19 -5.02
N ASP A 145 15.57 -2.23 -5.30
CA ASP A 145 16.29 -1.08 -5.81
C ASP A 145 15.77 -0.65 -7.20
N TYR A 146 15.46 -1.61 -8.06
CA TYR A 146 14.87 -1.31 -9.37
C TYR A 146 13.47 -0.71 -9.24
N ILE A 147 12.63 -1.31 -8.38
CA ILE A 147 11.25 -0.83 -8.16
C ILE A 147 11.27 0.58 -7.60
N MET A 148 12.05 0.86 -6.56
CA MET A 148 12.12 2.18 -5.92
C MET A 148 12.73 3.27 -6.81
N ASN A 149 13.50 2.88 -7.82
CA ASN A 149 14.04 3.81 -8.83
C ASN A 149 13.11 4.02 -10.03
N ALA A 150 11.97 3.34 -10.09
CA ALA A 150 10.99 3.49 -11.18
C ALA A 150 10.42 4.91 -11.27
N SER A 151 10.23 5.57 -10.13
CA SER A 151 9.77 6.96 -10.05
C SER A 151 10.30 7.65 -8.79
N PRO A 152 10.67 8.95 -8.88
CA PRO A 152 11.00 9.74 -7.68
C PRO A 152 9.81 9.84 -6.70
N ASP A 153 8.58 9.81 -7.22
CA ASP A 153 7.34 9.95 -6.47
C ASP A 153 6.80 8.63 -5.90
N LEU A 154 7.44 7.50 -6.26
CA LEU A 154 7.09 6.20 -5.68
C LEU A 154 7.61 6.09 -4.26
N MET A 155 6.70 5.87 -3.31
CA MET A 155 7.00 5.68 -1.90
C MET A 155 6.91 4.20 -1.52
N LEU A 156 7.39 3.86 -0.33
CA LEU A 156 7.48 2.48 0.16
C LEU A 156 6.64 2.30 1.44
N THR A 157 5.73 1.36 1.41
CA THR A 157 5.17 0.72 2.60
C THR A 157 6.10 -0.45 2.98
N PHE A 158 7.08 -0.16 3.83
CA PHE A 158 8.12 -1.14 4.15
C PHE A 158 7.63 -2.20 5.13
N ASP A 159 7.66 -3.47 4.71
CA ASP A 159 7.33 -4.61 5.56
C ASP A 159 8.59 -5.30 6.06
N THR A 160 8.83 -5.19 7.38
CA THR A 160 10.03 -5.73 8.05
C THR A 160 10.02 -7.25 8.13
N TYR A 161 8.84 -7.87 8.25
CA TYR A 161 8.72 -9.32 8.23
C TYR A 161 9.18 -9.90 6.90
N TRP A 162 8.68 -9.33 5.81
CA TRP A 162 9.06 -9.78 4.47
C TRP A 162 10.51 -9.47 4.13
N ALA A 163 11.07 -8.36 4.62
CA ALA A 163 12.48 -8.06 4.47
C ALA A 163 13.35 -9.15 5.12
N GLN A 164 13.03 -9.52 6.36
CA GLN A 164 13.73 -10.58 7.06
C GLN A 164 13.53 -11.96 6.41
N ALA A 165 12.29 -12.27 5.98
CA ALA A 165 11.98 -13.51 5.27
C ALA A 165 12.70 -13.60 3.90
N GLY A 166 13.06 -12.47 3.29
CA GLY A 166 13.87 -12.34 2.08
C GLY A 166 15.39 -12.36 2.35
N GLY A 167 15.81 -12.55 3.61
CA GLY A 167 17.23 -12.64 4.00
C GLY A 167 17.92 -11.27 4.17
N ALA A 168 17.18 -10.17 4.21
CA ALA A 168 17.72 -8.85 4.50
C ALA A 168 17.69 -8.56 6.00
N ASP A 169 18.62 -7.72 6.47
CA ASP A 169 18.53 -7.08 7.79
C ASP A 169 17.51 -5.93 7.71
N PRO A 170 16.38 -5.99 8.44
CA PRO A 170 15.36 -4.96 8.38
C PRO A 170 15.86 -3.58 8.81
N ALA A 171 16.77 -3.49 9.80
CA ALA A 171 17.29 -2.21 10.27
C ALA A 171 18.18 -1.54 9.22
N ALA A 172 19.05 -2.32 8.57
CA ALA A 172 19.86 -1.82 7.47
C ALA A 172 18.99 -1.41 6.27
N ALA A 173 17.96 -2.19 5.96
CA ALA A 173 17.01 -1.87 4.88
C ALA A 173 16.21 -0.60 5.18
N ILE A 174 15.70 -0.42 6.41
CA ILE A 174 15.03 0.84 6.82
C ILE A 174 15.98 2.02 6.61
N THR A 175 17.22 1.92 7.04
CA THR A 175 18.21 2.99 6.86
C THR A 175 18.42 3.31 5.39
N LYS A 176 18.56 2.30 4.54
CA LYS A 176 18.76 2.46 3.09
C LYS A 176 17.57 3.14 2.41
N TYR A 177 16.37 2.71 2.73
CA TYR A 177 15.15 3.17 2.07
C TYR A 177 14.41 4.30 2.81
N ALA A 178 14.97 4.82 3.92
CA ALA A 178 14.35 5.85 4.75
C ALA A 178 13.74 7.03 3.96
N PRO A 179 14.39 7.59 2.90
CA PRO A 179 13.80 8.69 2.12
C PRO A 179 12.54 8.30 1.35
N LYS A 180 12.27 7.02 1.16
CA LYS A 180 11.14 6.47 0.42
C LYS A 180 10.05 5.88 1.32
N ILE A 181 10.34 5.63 2.58
CA ILE A 181 9.36 5.05 3.53
C ILE A 181 8.33 6.12 3.91
N PHE A 182 7.06 5.75 3.77
CA PHE A 182 5.90 6.60 4.12
C PHE A 182 5.46 6.37 5.57
#